data_0fe58c0c437967e5c6f3d7d73c49ea8e
#
_entry.id   0fe58c0c437967e5c6f3d7d73c49ea8e
#
_cell.length_a   1.000
_cell.length_b   1.000
_cell.length_c   1.000
_cell.angle_alpha   90.00
_cell.angle_beta   90.00
_cell.angle_gamma   90.00
#
_symmetry.space_group_name_H-M   'P 1'
#
loop_
_entity.id
_entity.type
_entity.pdbx_description
1 polymer ?
#
loop_
_entity_poly.entity_id
_entity_poly.type
_entity_poly.pdbx_seq_one_letter_code
_entity_poly.pdbx_strand_id
1 'polypeptide(L)'
;MIAPIYQVSAEAIRLISEISEQIGILKALMPKTSKTESTHQELPFDPFLEDDLSRAQKKMVDELSTNGGYYRTDDQRVKLHMAMLFDWLNHTDEHPLISSCIFHYELTAIHPFLEGNERLGLYWQMLLLRRWQPILADLSIEQAVIDRHAEYCRVMAYFGEIAKTSHFIEFILGCLLDVLEREVKNKVENKVKNKSREKVEDNTSKNALPEGDEVQLSKSEQRVVKLLATDPRITIGALSRRLQLSEAGINKVLAALRKKGIIERVGANKNGSWKVNI
;
A
#
# COMPACT_ATOMS: atom_id res chain seq x y z
N MET A 1 -26.73 -17.32 -18.91
CA MET A 1 -25.88 -16.39 -18.16
C MET A 1 -26.39 -14.98 -18.44
N ILE A 2 -26.81 -14.24 -17.44
CA ILE A 2 -27.14 -12.81 -17.59
C ILE A 2 -25.89 -12.05 -17.15
N ALA A 3 -25.18 -11.52 -18.15
CA ALA A 3 -23.99 -10.70 -17.86
C ALA A 3 -24.43 -9.31 -17.35
N PRO A 4 -23.63 -8.66 -16.48
CA PRO A 4 -23.79 -7.25 -16.17
C PRO A 4 -23.88 -6.40 -17.44
N ILE A 5 -24.73 -5.38 -17.42
CA ILE A 5 -24.87 -4.48 -18.56
C ILE A 5 -24.04 -3.23 -18.29
N TYR A 6 -23.02 -3.00 -19.09
CA TYR A 6 -22.08 -1.88 -18.94
C TYR A 6 -21.59 -1.36 -20.28
N GLN A 7 -20.97 -0.21 -20.26
CA GLN A 7 -20.30 0.39 -21.42
C GLN A 7 -18.91 0.85 -21.02
N VAL A 8 -17.92 0.49 -21.83
CA VAL A 8 -16.54 0.99 -21.68
C VAL A 8 -16.39 2.23 -22.56
N SER A 9 -16.09 3.37 -21.96
CA SER A 9 -15.88 4.63 -22.67
C SER A 9 -14.49 4.72 -23.30
N ALA A 10 -14.30 5.64 -24.21
CA ALA A 10 -12.97 5.97 -24.75
C ALA A 10 -12.01 6.45 -23.64
N GLU A 11 -12.53 7.17 -22.65
CA GLU A 11 -11.77 7.62 -21.49
C GLU A 11 -11.30 6.44 -20.64
N ALA A 12 -12.15 5.44 -20.37
CA ALA A 12 -11.74 4.23 -19.66
C ALA A 12 -10.62 3.49 -20.40
N ILE A 13 -10.68 3.41 -21.73
CA ILE A 13 -9.64 2.79 -22.55
C ILE A 13 -8.31 3.57 -22.42
N ARG A 14 -8.35 4.91 -22.43
CA ARG A 14 -7.19 5.77 -22.22
C ARG A 14 -6.57 5.48 -20.84
N LEU A 15 -7.37 5.49 -19.79
CA LEU A 15 -6.94 5.22 -18.42
C LEU A 15 -6.31 3.83 -18.28
N ILE A 16 -6.85 2.80 -18.91
CA ILE A 16 -6.26 1.44 -18.92
C ILE A 16 -4.86 1.45 -19.54
N SER A 17 -4.68 2.19 -20.64
CA SER A 17 -3.37 2.31 -21.30
C SER A 17 -2.35 2.99 -20.37
N GLU A 18 -2.71 4.11 -19.76
CA GLU A 18 -1.85 4.87 -18.84
C GLU A 18 -1.52 4.05 -17.58
N ILE A 19 -2.50 3.38 -16.98
CA ILE A 19 -2.30 2.48 -15.85
C ILE A 19 -1.31 1.37 -16.21
N SER A 20 -1.45 0.77 -17.39
CA SER A 20 -0.57 -0.31 -17.86
C SER A 20 0.87 0.19 -18.04
N GLU A 21 1.05 1.41 -18.54
CA GLU A 21 2.35 2.06 -18.65
C GLU A 21 2.96 2.31 -17.27
N GLN A 22 2.21 2.90 -16.32
CA GLN A 22 2.70 3.16 -14.97
C GLN A 22 3.07 1.87 -14.22
N ILE A 23 2.31 0.79 -14.39
CA ILE A 23 2.65 -0.54 -13.85
C ILE A 23 3.96 -1.04 -14.46
N GLY A 24 4.17 -0.86 -15.76
CA GLY A 24 5.42 -1.21 -16.45
C GLY A 24 6.62 -0.45 -15.88
N ILE A 25 6.50 0.85 -15.72
CA ILE A 25 7.52 1.72 -15.12
C ILE A 25 7.80 1.29 -13.67
N LEU A 26 6.76 1.06 -12.87
CA LEU A 26 6.89 0.65 -11.47
C LEU A 26 7.63 -0.68 -11.35
N LYS A 27 7.31 -1.67 -12.19
CA LYS A 27 8.05 -2.95 -12.28
C LYS A 27 9.52 -2.78 -12.62
N ALA A 28 9.84 -1.88 -13.54
CA ALA A 28 11.23 -1.57 -13.93
C ALA A 28 12.00 -0.85 -12.82
N LEU A 29 11.31 -0.12 -11.95
CA LEU A 29 11.90 0.58 -10.82
C LEU A 29 12.16 -0.34 -9.61
N MET A 30 11.51 -1.51 -9.53
CA MET A 30 11.74 -2.45 -8.42
C MET A 30 13.05 -3.22 -8.61
N PRO A 31 13.80 -3.52 -7.53
CA PRO A 31 14.99 -4.34 -7.60
C PRO A 31 14.61 -5.77 -8.01
N LYS A 32 15.39 -6.37 -8.92
CA LYS A 32 15.16 -7.73 -9.44
C LYS A 32 15.24 -8.86 -8.39
N THR A 33 15.57 -8.56 -7.15
CA THR A 33 15.83 -9.53 -6.06
C THR A 33 14.84 -9.45 -4.90
N SER A 34 13.84 -8.61 -4.95
CA SER A 34 12.79 -8.69 -3.94
C SER A 34 11.83 -9.82 -4.30
N LYS A 35 12.09 -11.04 -3.76
CA LYS A 35 10.94 -11.85 -3.33
C LYS A 35 10.13 -10.89 -2.48
N THR A 36 8.96 -10.56 -2.93
CA THR A 36 8.00 -9.77 -2.17
C THR A 36 7.58 -10.65 -0.99
N GLU A 37 8.37 -10.63 0.09
CA GLU A 37 7.83 -10.91 1.41
C GLU A 37 6.95 -9.71 1.69
N SER A 38 5.76 -9.71 1.07
CA SER A 38 4.71 -8.81 1.43
C SER A 38 4.40 -9.10 2.90
N THR A 39 4.58 -8.11 3.75
CA THR A 39 3.99 -8.02 5.07
C THR A 39 2.47 -7.95 4.87
N HIS A 40 1.90 -9.02 4.32
CA HIS A 40 0.47 -9.22 4.33
C HIS A 40 0.09 -9.43 5.80
N GLN A 41 -0.67 -8.52 6.38
CA GLN A 41 -1.59 -8.92 7.42
C GLN A 41 -2.22 -10.22 6.90
N GLU A 42 -2.01 -11.33 7.63
CA GLU A 42 -2.55 -12.63 7.27
C GLU A 42 -4.05 -12.48 7.09
N LEU A 43 -4.46 -12.28 5.85
CA LEU A 43 -5.85 -12.49 5.49
C LEU A 43 -6.11 -13.98 5.77
N PRO A 44 -7.25 -14.35 6.33
CA PRO A 44 -7.57 -15.75 6.68
C PRO A 44 -7.57 -16.68 5.46
N PHE A 45 -7.23 -16.20 4.28
CA PHE A 45 -7.03 -16.92 3.02
C PHE A 45 -6.00 -16.15 2.17
N ASP A 46 -5.22 -16.87 1.36
CA ASP A 46 -4.32 -16.26 0.37
C ASP A 46 -5.13 -15.89 -0.89
N PRO A 47 -5.36 -14.60 -1.17
CA PRO A 47 -6.14 -14.18 -2.34
C PRO A 47 -5.44 -14.49 -3.67
N PHE A 48 -4.18 -14.97 -3.64
CA PHE A 48 -3.41 -15.30 -4.83
C PHE A 48 -3.50 -16.77 -5.24
N LEU A 49 -4.07 -17.63 -4.40
CA LEU A 49 -4.36 -19.02 -4.74
C LEU A 49 -5.76 -19.11 -5.34
N GLU A 50 -5.88 -19.80 -6.47
CA GLU A 50 -7.16 -20.00 -7.16
C GLU A 50 -8.20 -20.67 -6.26
N ASP A 51 -7.75 -21.62 -5.44
CA ASP A 51 -8.56 -22.27 -4.41
C ASP A 51 -9.05 -21.30 -3.31
N ASP A 52 -8.30 -20.25 -3.03
CA ASP A 52 -8.65 -19.28 -1.99
C ASP A 52 -9.64 -18.23 -2.49
N LEU A 53 -9.60 -17.87 -3.78
CA LEU A 53 -10.66 -17.05 -4.35
C LEU A 53 -12.00 -17.80 -4.31
N SER A 54 -12.01 -19.08 -4.68
CA SER A 54 -13.20 -19.93 -4.59
C SER A 54 -13.68 -20.11 -3.15
N ARG A 55 -12.77 -20.24 -2.19
CA ARG A 55 -13.10 -20.28 -0.75
C ARG A 55 -13.66 -18.96 -0.23
N ALA A 56 -13.10 -17.83 -0.66
CA ALA A 56 -13.63 -16.51 -0.30
C ALA A 56 -15.03 -16.28 -0.86
N GLN A 57 -15.28 -16.69 -2.11
CA GLN A 57 -16.61 -16.68 -2.72
C GLN A 57 -17.57 -17.56 -1.93
N LYS A 58 -17.17 -18.80 -1.64
CA LYS A 58 -17.98 -19.75 -0.88
C LYS A 58 -18.27 -19.23 0.53
N LYS A 59 -17.25 -18.73 1.23
CA LYS A 59 -17.42 -18.15 2.57
C LYS A 59 -18.40 -16.98 2.55
N MET A 60 -18.30 -16.09 1.57
CA MET A 60 -19.23 -14.99 1.41
C MET A 60 -20.67 -15.50 1.17
N VAL A 61 -20.84 -16.52 0.32
CA VAL A 61 -22.15 -17.14 0.07
C VAL A 61 -22.67 -17.86 1.31
N ASP A 62 -21.81 -18.57 2.06
CA ASP A 62 -22.16 -19.26 3.30
C ASP A 62 -22.51 -18.24 4.42
N GLU A 63 -21.77 -17.16 4.53
CA GLU A 63 -22.09 -16.07 5.45
C GLU A 63 -23.41 -15.38 5.08
N LEU A 64 -23.68 -15.16 3.80
CA LEU A 64 -25.00 -14.74 3.31
C LEU A 64 -26.12 -15.70 3.71
N SER A 65 -25.81 -16.96 3.99
CA SER A 65 -26.80 -17.99 4.31
C SER A 65 -27.03 -18.20 5.81
N THR A 66 -26.05 -17.92 6.68
CA THR A 66 -26.02 -18.38 8.08
C THR A 66 -26.24 -17.32 9.15
N ASN A 67 -26.04 -16.04 8.87
CA ASN A 67 -26.13 -15.01 9.92
C ASN A 67 -27.37 -14.11 9.78
N GLY A 68 -28.47 -14.54 10.39
CA GLY A 68 -29.78 -13.88 10.36
C GLY A 68 -29.88 -12.48 11.00
N GLY A 69 -28.78 -11.78 11.27
CA GLY A 69 -28.79 -10.48 11.93
C GLY A 69 -28.25 -9.31 11.12
N TYR A 70 -27.42 -9.57 10.12
CA TYR A 70 -26.74 -8.52 9.33
C TYR A 70 -27.07 -8.55 7.83
N TYR A 71 -27.83 -9.51 7.36
CA TYR A 71 -28.09 -9.73 5.94
C TYR A 71 -29.52 -9.38 5.55
N ARG A 72 -29.72 -8.88 4.34
CA ARG A 72 -31.02 -8.90 3.65
C ARG A 72 -31.40 -10.33 3.23
N THR A 73 -31.07 -11.34 4.04
CA THR A 73 -30.83 -12.74 3.65
C THR A 73 -32.03 -13.58 3.27
N ASP A 74 -33.26 -13.10 3.46
CA ASP A 74 -34.44 -13.84 3.01
C ASP A 74 -34.82 -13.52 1.56
N ASP A 75 -34.12 -12.57 0.91
CA ASP A 75 -34.39 -12.28 -0.50
C ASP A 75 -33.62 -13.27 -1.39
N GLN A 76 -34.35 -14.28 -1.88
CA GLN A 76 -33.79 -15.25 -2.85
C GLN A 76 -33.20 -14.55 -4.09
N ARG A 77 -33.67 -13.33 -4.43
CA ARG A 77 -33.15 -12.54 -5.54
C ARG A 77 -31.71 -12.08 -5.27
N VAL A 78 -31.37 -11.67 -4.04
CA VAL A 78 -29.99 -11.31 -3.68
C VAL A 78 -29.05 -12.49 -3.89
N LYS A 79 -29.44 -13.67 -3.38
CA LYS A 79 -28.64 -14.89 -3.55
C LYS A 79 -28.46 -15.26 -5.01
N LEU A 80 -29.51 -15.16 -5.81
CA LEU A 80 -29.47 -15.43 -7.24
C LEU A 80 -28.54 -14.43 -7.96
N HIS A 81 -28.68 -13.12 -7.70
CA HIS A 81 -27.86 -12.11 -8.36
C HIS A 81 -26.39 -12.25 -7.96
N MET A 82 -26.08 -12.54 -6.69
CA MET A 82 -24.71 -12.81 -6.27
C MET A 82 -24.11 -14.04 -6.95
N ALA A 83 -24.86 -15.14 -7.04
CA ALA A 83 -24.43 -16.33 -7.75
C ALA A 83 -24.15 -16.04 -9.24
N MET A 84 -25.01 -15.25 -9.89
CA MET A 84 -24.83 -14.84 -11.28
C MET A 84 -23.62 -13.92 -11.45
N LEU A 85 -23.38 -13.01 -10.52
CA LEU A 85 -22.22 -12.11 -10.54
C LEU A 85 -20.90 -12.89 -10.40
N PHE A 86 -20.84 -13.87 -9.50
CA PHE A 86 -19.69 -14.75 -9.38
C PHE A 86 -19.48 -15.64 -10.59
N ASP A 87 -20.56 -16.20 -11.14
CA ASP A 87 -20.49 -17.00 -12.37
C ASP A 87 -19.96 -16.17 -13.54
N TRP A 88 -20.43 -14.94 -13.70
CA TRP A 88 -19.90 -14.00 -14.69
C TRP A 88 -18.40 -13.71 -14.46
N LEU A 89 -17.99 -13.39 -13.21
CA LEU A 89 -16.61 -13.09 -12.89
C LEU A 89 -15.66 -14.23 -13.22
N ASN A 90 -16.10 -15.47 -13.01
CA ASN A 90 -15.29 -16.66 -13.28
C ASN A 90 -15.15 -17.00 -14.77
N HIS A 91 -16.04 -16.49 -15.62
CA HIS A 91 -16.08 -16.85 -17.04
C HIS A 91 -15.91 -15.66 -18.00
N THR A 92 -15.70 -14.46 -17.45
CA THR A 92 -15.52 -13.26 -18.30
C THR A 92 -14.11 -13.19 -18.87
N ASP A 93 -14.02 -12.82 -20.15
CA ASP A 93 -12.75 -12.50 -20.83
C ASP A 93 -12.38 -11.01 -20.73
N GLU A 94 -13.14 -10.23 -19.94
CA GLU A 94 -12.88 -8.79 -19.78
C GLU A 94 -11.54 -8.52 -19.10
N HIS A 95 -10.94 -7.41 -19.50
CA HIS A 95 -9.69 -6.97 -18.88
C HIS A 95 -9.86 -6.81 -17.35
N PRO A 96 -8.92 -7.30 -16.50
CA PRO A 96 -9.05 -7.29 -15.04
C PRO A 96 -9.35 -5.93 -14.42
N LEU A 97 -8.88 -4.83 -15.03
CA LEU A 97 -9.24 -3.47 -14.60
C LEU A 97 -10.74 -3.20 -14.78
N ILE A 98 -11.33 -3.69 -15.87
CA ILE A 98 -12.77 -3.52 -16.15
C ILE A 98 -13.60 -4.47 -15.30
N SER A 99 -13.27 -5.77 -15.32
CA SER A 99 -14.05 -6.77 -14.57
C SER A 99 -14.07 -6.49 -13.07
N SER A 100 -12.96 -5.99 -12.49
CA SER A 100 -12.92 -5.60 -11.07
C SER A 100 -13.83 -4.40 -10.77
N CYS A 101 -13.89 -3.40 -11.64
CA CYS A 101 -14.79 -2.27 -11.49
C CYS A 101 -16.26 -2.67 -11.60
N ILE A 102 -16.59 -3.51 -12.58
CA ILE A 102 -17.96 -4.01 -12.79
C ILE A 102 -18.38 -4.86 -11.60
N PHE A 103 -17.53 -5.77 -11.11
CA PHE A 103 -17.82 -6.58 -9.95
C PHE A 103 -18.10 -5.72 -8.71
N HIS A 104 -17.29 -4.71 -8.45
CA HIS A 104 -17.49 -3.76 -7.35
C HIS A 104 -18.82 -3.03 -7.48
N TYR A 105 -19.10 -2.47 -8.66
CA TYR A 105 -20.34 -1.73 -8.93
C TYR A 105 -21.58 -2.62 -8.71
N GLU A 106 -21.64 -3.78 -9.34
CA GLU A 106 -22.74 -4.72 -9.26
C GLU A 106 -22.96 -5.28 -7.84
N LEU A 107 -21.89 -5.63 -7.13
CA LEU A 107 -21.95 -6.08 -5.74
C LEU A 107 -22.60 -5.00 -4.85
N THR A 108 -22.17 -3.75 -5.02
CA THR A 108 -22.74 -2.63 -4.26
C THR A 108 -24.21 -2.38 -4.64
N ALA A 109 -24.57 -2.56 -5.93
CA ALA A 109 -25.94 -2.43 -6.42
C ALA A 109 -26.87 -3.53 -5.91
N ILE A 110 -26.41 -4.78 -5.91
CA ILE A 110 -27.14 -5.93 -5.35
C ILE A 110 -27.43 -5.70 -3.86
N HIS A 111 -26.53 -5.03 -3.17
CA HIS A 111 -26.65 -4.66 -1.77
C HIS A 111 -26.93 -5.87 -0.86
N PRO A 112 -26.03 -6.88 -0.85
CA PRO A 112 -26.29 -8.15 -0.16
C PRO A 112 -26.38 -8.01 1.37
N PHE A 113 -25.81 -6.97 1.95
CA PHE A 113 -25.80 -6.73 3.40
C PHE A 113 -26.61 -5.48 3.78
N LEU A 114 -26.98 -5.35 5.04
CA LEU A 114 -27.65 -4.15 5.54
C LEU A 114 -26.71 -2.94 5.52
N GLU A 115 -25.41 -3.17 5.80
CA GLU A 115 -24.38 -2.13 5.86
C GLU A 115 -23.05 -2.67 5.29
N GLY A 116 -22.16 -1.76 4.88
CA GLY A 116 -20.78 -2.09 4.50
C GLY A 116 -20.58 -2.62 3.09
N ASN A 117 -21.60 -2.58 2.22
CA ASN A 117 -21.50 -3.08 0.84
C ASN A 117 -20.44 -2.32 0.02
N GLU A 118 -20.29 -1.02 0.22
CA GLU A 118 -19.27 -0.21 -0.44
C GLU A 118 -17.85 -0.68 -0.08
N ARG A 119 -17.60 -0.89 1.23
CA ARG A 119 -16.31 -1.42 1.69
C ARG A 119 -16.04 -2.82 1.15
N LEU A 120 -17.07 -3.65 1.10
CA LEU A 120 -16.97 -4.99 0.57
C LEU A 120 -16.67 -4.97 -0.93
N GLY A 121 -17.35 -4.12 -1.71
CA GLY A 121 -17.09 -3.94 -3.14
C GLY A 121 -15.64 -3.48 -3.39
N LEU A 122 -15.18 -2.49 -2.63
CA LEU A 122 -13.81 -2.01 -2.73
C LEU A 122 -12.78 -3.08 -2.33
N TYR A 123 -13.04 -3.82 -1.26
CA TYR A 123 -12.20 -4.94 -0.83
C TYR A 123 -12.06 -6.01 -1.92
N TRP A 124 -13.17 -6.45 -2.52
CA TRP A 124 -13.15 -7.42 -3.62
C TRP A 124 -12.42 -6.89 -4.85
N GLN A 125 -12.63 -5.63 -5.19
CA GLN A 125 -11.90 -4.99 -6.28
C GLN A 125 -10.39 -5.05 -6.05
N MET A 126 -9.94 -4.73 -4.83
CA MET A 126 -8.53 -4.81 -4.47
C MET A 126 -7.98 -6.23 -4.56
N LEU A 127 -8.75 -7.24 -4.14
CA LEU A 127 -8.35 -8.65 -4.30
C LEU A 127 -8.14 -9.02 -5.78
N LEU A 128 -9.09 -8.65 -6.64
CA LEU A 128 -9.02 -8.93 -8.08
C LEU A 128 -7.82 -8.23 -8.73
N LEU A 129 -7.58 -6.97 -8.39
CA LEU A 129 -6.45 -6.21 -8.90
C LEU A 129 -5.10 -6.78 -8.43
N ARG A 130 -4.99 -7.18 -7.17
CA ARG A 130 -3.78 -7.81 -6.60
C ARG A 130 -3.50 -9.16 -7.25
N ARG A 131 -4.54 -9.96 -7.51
CA ARG A 131 -4.40 -11.23 -8.23
C ARG A 131 -3.87 -11.02 -9.64
N TRP A 132 -4.37 -10.02 -10.36
CA TRP A 132 -3.90 -9.66 -11.70
C TRP A 132 -2.46 -9.11 -11.69
N GLN A 133 -2.17 -8.18 -10.79
CA GLN A 133 -0.87 -7.52 -10.66
C GLN A 133 -0.46 -7.42 -9.19
N PRO A 134 0.36 -8.37 -8.69
CA PRO A 134 0.79 -8.38 -7.28
C PRO A 134 1.46 -7.08 -6.80
N ILE A 135 2.08 -6.34 -7.73
CA ILE A 135 2.70 -5.04 -7.43
C ILE A 135 1.70 -3.99 -6.89
N LEU A 136 0.39 -4.19 -7.14
CA LEU A 136 -0.66 -3.32 -6.64
C LEU A 136 -1.01 -3.58 -5.17
N ALA A 137 -0.46 -4.66 -4.56
CA ALA A 137 -0.77 -5.04 -3.18
C ALA A 137 -0.37 -3.97 -2.16
N ASP A 138 0.73 -3.28 -2.41
CA ASP A 138 1.29 -2.28 -1.49
C ASP A 138 0.76 -0.85 -1.74
N LEU A 139 -0.16 -0.69 -2.69
CA LEU A 139 -0.70 0.62 -3.05
C LEU A 139 -1.94 0.97 -2.22
N SER A 140 -2.01 2.21 -1.75
CA SER A 140 -3.14 2.73 -0.96
C SER A 140 -4.31 3.20 -1.84
N ILE A 141 -4.79 2.33 -2.75
CA ILE A 141 -5.88 2.66 -3.69
C ILE A 141 -7.19 2.84 -2.92
N GLU A 142 -7.43 2.00 -1.90
CA GLU A 142 -8.58 2.13 -1.02
C GLU A 142 -8.67 3.53 -0.40
N GLN A 143 -7.56 4.05 0.10
CA GLN A 143 -7.52 5.38 0.67
C GLN A 143 -7.83 6.48 -0.36
N ALA A 144 -7.35 6.34 -1.60
CA ALA A 144 -7.65 7.30 -2.66
C ALA A 144 -9.16 7.37 -3.01
N VAL A 145 -9.86 6.24 -2.95
CA VAL A 145 -11.32 6.19 -3.12
C VAL A 145 -12.03 6.83 -1.91
N ILE A 146 -11.58 6.52 -0.69
CA ILE A 146 -12.13 7.11 0.55
C ILE A 146 -11.96 8.62 0.57
N ASP A 147 -10.80 9.13 0.18
CA ASP A 147 -10.52 10.57 0.13
C ASP A 147 -11.44 11.31 -0.88
N ARG A 148 -11.95 10.60 -1.88
CA ARG A 148 -12.90 11.12 -2.89
C ARG A 148 -14.32 10.57 -2.69
N HIS A 149 -14.72 10.23 -1.47
CA HIS A 149 -15.98 9.57 -1.15
C HIS A 149 -17.22 10.30 -1.69
N ALA A 150 -17.25 11.64 -1.66
CA ALA A 150 -18.36 12.42 -2.22
C ALA A 150 -18.56 12.22 -3.73
N GLU A 151 -17.45 11.98 -4.47
CA GLU A 151 -17.49 11.66 -5.90
C GLU A 151 -17.90 10.21 -6.11
N TYR A 152 -17.37 9.29 -5.30
CA TYR A 152 -17.78 7.90 -5.26
C TYR A 152 -19.31 7.78 -5.09
N CYS A 153 -19.89 8.43 -4.10
CA CYS A 153 -21.34 8.44 -3.89
C CYS A 153 -22.11 8.98 -5.09
N ARG A 154 -21.58 10.00 -5.78
CA ARG A 154 -22.22 10.55 -6.98
C ARG A 154 -22.28 9.55 -8.12
N VAL A 155 -21.17 8.87 -8.41
CA VAL A 155 -21.11 7.90 -9.51
C VAL A 155 -21.90 6.63 -9.16
N MET A 156 -22.05 6.31 -7.87
CA MET A 156 -22.85 5.19 -7.39
C MET A 156 -24.36 5.48 -7.32
N ALA A 157 -24.76 6.75 -7.27
CA ALA A 157 -26.17 7.14 -7.08
C ALA A 157 -27.10 6.75 -8.26
N TYR A 158 -26.54 6.26 -9.36
CA TYR A 158 -27.24 6.08 -10.63
C TYR A 158 -27.35 4.62 -11.06
N PHE A 159 -27.67 3.73 -10.12
CA PHE A 159 -27.88 2.32 -10.44
C PHE A 159 -28.94 2.13 -11.53
N GLY A 160 -28.62 1.26 -12.50
CA GLY A 160 -29.55 0.84 -13.55
C GLY A 160 -29.47 1.61 -14.87
N GLU A 161 -28.62 2.62 -14.99
CA GLU A 161 -28.38 3.30 -16.27
C GLU A 161 -27.03 2.88 -16.87
N ILE A 162 -27.05 2.22 -18.03
CA ILE A 162 -25.86 1.68 -18.73
C ILE A 162 -24.77 2.74 -18.93
N ALA A 163 -25.14 3.96 -19.31
CA ALA A 163 -24.22 5.06 -19.51
C ALA A 163 -23.50 5.51 -18.23
N LYS A 164 -23.94 5.09 -17.07
CA LYS A 164 -23.42 5.55 -15.77
C LYS A 164 -22.43 4.56 -15.15
N THR A 165 -22.46 3.30 -15.55
CA THR A 165 -21.39 2.34 -15.20
C THR A 165 -20.04 2.82 -15.73
N SER A 166 -20.01 3.48 -16.91
CA SER A 166 -18.77 4.04 -17.46
C SER A 166 -18.15 5.12 -16.54
N HIS A 167 -18.97 6.00 -15.94
CA HIS A 167 -18.45 7.02 -15.00
C HIS A 167 -17.87 6.41 -13.72
N PHE A 168 -18.46 5.31 -13.24
CA PHE A 168 -17.89 4.57 -12.11
C PHE A 168 -16.55 3.94 -12.48
N ILE A 169 -16.45 3.31 -13.65
CA ILE A 169 -15.21 2.73 -14.17
C ILE A 169 -14.14 3.82 -14.29
N GLU A 170 -14.46 4.94 -14.92
CA GLU A 170 -13.55 6.09 -15.07
C GLU A 170 -13.08 6.63 -13.72
N PHE A 171 -13.99 6.79 -12.77
CA PHE A 171 -13.65 7.27 -11.42
C PHE A 171 -12.65 6.35 -10.70
N ILE A 172 -12.92 5.05 -10.70
CA ILE A 172 -12.05 4.07 -10.03
C ILE A 172 -10.68 3.98 -10.73
N LEU A 173 -10.67 3.92 -12.07
CA LEU A 173 -9.43 3.89 -12.84
C LEU A 173 -8.63 5.18 -12.64
N GLY A 174 -9.30 6.33 -12.54
CA GLY A 174 -8.66 7.61 -12.20
C GLY A 174 -7.99 7.58 -10.81
N CYS A 175 -8.68 7.06 -9.79
CA CYS A 175 -8.09 6.89 -8.46
C CYS A 175 -6.85 5.97 -8.50
N LEU A 176 -6.92 4.87 -9.25
CA LEU A 176 -5.79 3.95 -9.40
C LEU A 176 -4.60 4.60 -10.11
N LEU A 177 -4.85 5.37 -11.17
CA LEU A 177 -3.81 6.09 -11.92
C LEU A 177 -3.11 7.12 -11.03
N ASP A 178 -3.87 7.94 -10.29
CA ASP A 178 -3.32 8.94 -9.35
C ASP A 178 -2.37 8.33 -8.32
N VAL A 179 -2.73 7.14 -7.80
CA VAL A 179 -1.89 6.42 -6.83
C VAL A 179 -0.63 5.88 -7.49
N LEU A 180 -0.74 5.29 -8.69
CA LEU A 180 0.40 4.75 -9.43
C LEU A 180 1.40 5.83 -9.82
N GLU A 181 0.94 6.96 -10.35
CA GLU A 181 1.80 8.09 -10.71
C GLU A 181 2.56 8.63 -9.50
N ARG A 182 1.88 8.78 -8.37
CA ARG A 182 2.48 9.22 -7.10
C ARG A 182 3.56 8.25 -6.64
N GLU A 183 3.30 6.94 -6.71
CA GLU A 183 4.25 5.92 -6.29
C GLU A 183 5.46 5.84 -7.23
N VAL A 184 5.25 5.92 -8.54
CA VAL A 184 6.33 5.99 -9.55
C VAL A 184 7.21 7.21 -9.28
N LYS A 185 6.62 8.39 -9.09
CA LYS A 185 7.34 9.62 -8.77
C LYS A 185 8.19 9.47 -7.50
N ASN A 186 7.61 8.94 -6.42
CA ASN A 186 8.32 8.71 -5.16
C ASN A 186 9.52 7.77 -5.35
N LYS A 187 9.37 6.68 -6.10
CA LYS A 187 10.47 5.73 -6.35
C LYS A 187 11.56 6.33 -7.24
N VAL A 188 11.21 7.13 -8.24
CA VAL A 188 12.19 7.84 -9.08
C VAL A 188 13.00 8.82 -8.24
N GLU A 189 12.34 9.66 -7.44
CA GLU A 189 13.03 10.61 -6.56
C GLU A 189 13.96 9.92 -5.56
N ASN A 190 13.52 8.81 -4.97
CA ASN A 190 14.35 8.05 -4.04
C ASN A 190 15.56 7.42 -4.74
N LYS A 191 15.43 6.91 -5.98
CA LYS A 191 16.57 6.40 -6.78
C LYS A 191 17.57 7.51 -7.11
N VAL A 192 17.09 8.71 -7.45
CA VAL A 192 17.97 9.86 -7.73
C VAL A 192 18.71 10.28 -6.47
N LYS A 193 18.04 10.38 -5.33
CA LYS A 193 18.67 10.73 -4.03
C LYS A 193 19.72 9.70 -3.61
N ASN A 194 19.48 8.41 -3.83
CA ASN A 194 20.43 7.35 -3.53
C ASN A 194 21.65 7.38 -4.47
N LYS A 195 21.45 7.55 -5.78
CA LYS A 195 22.58 7.71 -6.73
C LYS A 195 23.43 8.94 -6.46
N SER A 196 22.82 10.02 -5.96
CA SER A 196 23.57 11.23 -5.58
C SER A 196 24.41 10.98 -4.32
N ARG A 197 23.94 10.14 -3.40
CA ARG A 197 24.71 9.73 -2.20
C ARG A 197 25.87 8.79 -2.55
N GLU A 198 25.66 7.80 -3.42
CA GLU A 198 26.71 6.90 -3.88
C GLU A 198 27.82 7.63 -4.65
N LYS A 199 27.49 8.65 -5.45
CA LYS A 199 28.47 9.47 -6.16
C LYS A 199 29.30 10.39 -5.23
N VAL A 200 28.76 10.76 -4.07
CA VAL A 200 29.48 11.54 -3.05
C VAL A 200 30.43 10.63 -2.27
N GLU A 201 30.06 9.36 -2.03
CA GLU A 201 30.92 8.39 -1.35
C GLU A 201 32.06 7.89 -2.25
N ASP A 202 31.88 7.78 -3.57
CA ASP A 202 32.91 7.31 -4.52
C ASP A 202 33.94 8.41 -4.86
N ASN A 203 33.58 9.69 -4.75
CA ASN A 203 34.49 10.80 -4.93
C ASN A 203 35.35 11.16 -3.68
N THR A 204 34.98 10.61 -2.51
CA THR A 204 35.76 10.83 -1.27
C THR A 204 36.90 9.84 -1.10
N SER A 205 37.02 8.82 -1.97
CA SER A 205 38.09 7.80 -1.88
C SER A 205 39.38 8.12 -2.67
N LYS A 206 39.48 9.26 -3.34
CA LYS A 206 40.62 9.57 -4.23
C LYS A 206 41.30 10.93 -3.98
N ASN A 207 41.22 11.56 -2.84
CA ASN A 207 42.21 12.60 -2.48
C ASN A 207 42.36 12.71 -0.98
N ALA A 208 43.38 12.04 -0.46
CA ALA A 208 43.91 12.30 0.86
C ALA A 208 44.86 13.49 0.82
N LEU A 209 44.57 14.51 1.60
CA LEU A 209 45.53 15.30 2.40
C LEU A 209 44.74 16.29 3.28
N PRO A 210 45.21 16.61 4.48
CA PRO A 210 44.37 16.93 5.64
C PRO A 210 44.30 18.42 5.89
N GLU A 211 43.13 18.92 6.30
CA GLU A 211 42.95 20.06 7.21
C GLU A 211 41.45 20.41 7.36
N GLY A 212 40.99 20.41 8.64
CA GLY A 212 39.74 21.07 9.06
C GLY A 212 38.50 20.19 9.16
N ASP A 213 38.34 19.48 10.29
CA ASP A 213 37.18 18.64 10.66
C ASP A 213 35.92 19.47 10.93
N GLU A 214 35.01 19.56 9.96
CA GLU A 214 33.57 19.62 10.26
C GLU A 214 32.96 18.23 10.06
N VAL A 215 32.82 17.50 11.18
CA VAL A 215 32.21 16.15 11.18
C VAL A 215 30.74 16.26 10.85
N GLN A 216 30.37 16.03 9.58
CA GLN A 216 28.99 16.01 9.16
C GLN A 216 28.26 14.81 9.77
N LEU A 217 27.31 15.11 10.65
CA LEU A 217 26.41 14.16 11.31
C LEU A 217 25.15 13.90 10.50
N SER A 218 24.77 12.64 10.34
CA SER A 218 23.46 12.28 9.78
C SER A 218 22.32 12.80 10.66
N LYS A 219 21.13 12.96 10.11
CA LYS A 219 19.94 13.42 10.87
C LYS A 219 19.66 12.57 12.12
N SER A 220 19.88 11.25 12.03
CA SER A 220 19.69 10.32 13.16
C SER A 220 20.78 10.52 14.21
N GLU A 221 22.03 10.70 13.80
CA GLU A 221 23.16 10.99 14.69
C GLU A 221 22.97 12.31 15.43
N GLN A 222 22.55 13.38 14.73
CA GLN A 222 22.26 14.69 15.33
C GLN A 222 21.17 14.60 16.41
N ARG A 223 20.09 13.84 16.14
CA ARG A 223 18.97 13.65 17.09
C ARG A 223 19.42 12.86 18.32
N VAL A 224 20.27 11.84 18.15
CA VAL A 224 20.84 11.07 19.27
C VAL A 224 21.79 11.96 20.09
N VAL A 225 22.69 12.68 19.45
CA VAL A 225 23.63 13.60 20.14
C VAL A 225 22.90 14.65 20.97
N LYS A 226 21.84 15.26 20.41
CA LYS A 226 21.01 16.24 21.13
C LYS A 226 20.35 15.66 22.39
N LEU A 227 19.86 14.42 22.32
CA LEU A 227 19.26 13.74 23.47
C LEU A 227 20.32 13.37 24.53
N LEU A 228 21.52 12.92 24.10
CA LEU A 228 22.62 12.59 25.00
C LEU A 228 23.18 13.83 25.68
N ALA A 229 23.25 14.99 25.02
CA ALA A 229 23.63 16.25 25.60
C ALA A 229 22.62 16.75 26.65
N THR A 230 21.32 16.49 26.44
CA THR A 230 20.25 16.89 27.37
C THR A 230 20.14 15.94 28.57
N ASP A 231 20.31 14.64 28.33
CA ASP A 231 20.23 13.60 29.36
C ASP A 231 21.39 12.60 29.19
N PRO A 232 22.54 12.85 29.83
CA PRO A 232 23.71 11.96 29.72
C PRO A 232 23.52 10.56 30.27
N ARG A 233 22.47 10.31 31.05
CA ARG A 233 22.15 8.99 31.63
C ARG A 233 21.03 8.26 30.91
N ILE A 234 20.56 8.78 29.77
CA ILE A 234 19.49 8.20 29.00
C ILE A 234 19.80 6.74 28.59
N THR A 235 18.87 5.84 28.76
CA THR A 235 19.03 4.42 28.40
C THR A 235 18.74 4.18 26.92
N ILE A 236 19.27 3.09 26.36
CA ILE A 236 19.03 2.68 24.96
C ILE A 236 17.53 2.52 24.71
N GLY A 237 16.79 1.88 25.63
CA GLY A 237 15.34 1.74 25.51
C GLY A 237 14.57 3.06 25.57
N ALA A 238 15.08 4.07 26.30
CA ALA A 238 14.49 5.41 26.30
C ALA A 238 14.78 6.17 24.99
N LEU A 239 15.98 6.03 24.44
CA LEU A 239 16.35 6.55 23.11
C LEU A 239 15.48 5.91 22.00
N SER A 240 15.31 4.58 22.05
CA SER A 240 14.48 3.82 21.12
C SER A 240 13.05 4.36 21.10
N ARG A 241 12.42 4.54 22.25
CA ARG A 241 11.05 5.09 22.38
C ARG A 241 10.92 6.53 21.89
N ARG A 242 11.87 7.41 22.26
CA ARG A 242 11.81 8.85 21.88
C ARG A 242 12.10 9.10 20.40
N LEU A 243 12.92 8.26 19.79
CA LEU A 243 13.31 8.40 18.37
C LEU A 243 12.52 7.50 17.43
N GLN A 244 11.66 6.63 17.96
CA GLN A 244 10.89 5.62 17.21
C GLN A 244 11.80 4.73 16.33
N LEU A 245 12.96 4.33 16.88
CA LEU A 245 13.92 3.44 16.26
C LEU A 245 14.06 2.17 17.10
N SER A 246 14.37 1.03 16.45
CA SER A 246 14.67 -0.20 17.19
C SER A 246 15.94 -0.04 18.05
N GLU A 247 16.06 -0.80 19.14
CA GLU A 247 17.26 -0.77 19.98
C GLU A 247 18.52 -1.17 19.19
N ALA A 248 18.39 -2.09 18.23
CA ALA A 248 19.48 -2.43 17.31
C ALA A 248 19.88 -1.25 16.42
N GLY A 249 18.91 -0.44 15.96
CA GLY A 249 19.15 0.80 15.22
C GLY A 249 19.87 1.85 16.06
N ILE A 250 19.43 2.05 17.30
CA ILE A 250 20.10 2.96 18.26
C ILE A 250 21.54 2.51 18.53
N ASN A 251 21.77 1.21 18.73
CA ASN A 251 23.11 0.67 18.95
C ASN A 251 24.04 0.93 17.75
N LYS A 252 23.56 0.81 16.52
CA LYS A 252 24.33 1.16 15.31
C LYS A 252 24.72 2.65 15.29
N VAL A 253 23.77 3.53 15.61
CA VAL A 253 24.02 4.99 15.65
C VAL A 253 25.04 5.33 16.76
N LEU A 254 24.90 4.78 17.96
CA LEU A 254 25.86 4.98 19.06
C LEU A 254 27.25 4.45 18.70
N ALA A 255 27.35 3.30 18.04
CA ALA A 255 28.63 2.76 17.56
C ALA A 255 29.30 3.68 16.54
N ALA A 256 28.51 4.23 15.58
CA ALA A 256 29.03 5.19 14.60
C ALA A 256 29.51 6.48 15.23
N LEU A 257 28.74 7.05 16.18
CA LEU A 257 29.13 8.26 16.92
C LEU A 257 30.39 8.05 17.79
N ARG A 258 30.54 6.87 18.40
CA ARG A 258 31.77 6.51 19.14
C ARG A 258 32.97 6.39 18.20
N LYS A 259 32.80 5.75 17.02
CA LYS A 259 33.87 5.65 16.02
C LYS A 259 34.30 7.01 15.49
N LYS A 260 33.40 7.99 15.42
CA LYS A 260 33.68 9.38 15.05
C LYS A 260 34.25 10.21 16.22
N GLY A 261 34.39 9.64 17.40
CA GLY A 261 34.89 10.35 18.58
C GLY A 261 33.95 11.38 19.21
N ILE A 262 32.72 11.47 18.70
CA ILE A 262 31.73 12.49 19.09
C ILE A 262 31.09 12.19 20.44
N ILE A 263 30.97 10.92 20.79
CA ILE A 263 30.48 10.48 22.11
C ILE A 263 31.42 9.47 22.75
N GLU A 264 31.51 9.53 24.07
CA GLU A 264 32.26 8.60 24.88
C GLU A 264 31.38 8.08 26.02
N ARG A 265 31.56 6.81 26.39
CA ARG A 265 30.88 6.28 27.57
C ARG A 265 31.81 6.34 28.78
N VAL A 266 31.38 7.05 29.79
CA VAL A 266 32.10 7.21 31.05
C VAL A 266 31.45 6.35 32.12
N GLY A 267 32.21 5.44 32.74
CA GLY A 267 31.74 4.55 33.82
C GLY A 267 31.28 3.17 33.39
N ALA A 268 30.72 2.37 34.33
CA ALA A 268 30.34 1.00 34.13
C ALA A 268 29.05 0.85 33.30
N ASN A 269 28.83 -0.33 32.65
CA ASN A 269 27.73 -0.57 31.75
C ASN A 269 26.31 -0.33 32.34
N LYS A 270 26.14 -0.49 33.66
CA LYS A 270 24.84 -0.29 34.35
C LYS A 270 24.61 1.14 34.83
N ASN A 271 25.66 1.87 35.24
CA ASN A 271 25.55 3.19 35.85
C ASN A 271 26.42 4.28 35.16
N GLY A 272 26.87 4.01 33.94
CA GLY A 272 27.68 4.97 33.17
C GLY A 272 26.85 6.05 32.51
N SER A 273 27.49 7.17 32.19
CA SER A 273 26.89 8.29 31.44
C SER A 273 27.58 8.45 30.08
N TRP A 274 26.90 9.13 29.20
CA TRP A 274 27.41 9.51 27.89
C TRP A 274 28.03 10.89 27.97
N LYS A 275 29.24 11.03 27.50
CA LYS A 275 29.92 12.32 27.32
C LYS A 275 29.88 12.67 25.83
N VAL A 276 29.44 13.86 25.53
CA VAL A 276 29.42 14.41 24.16
C VAL A 276 30.64 15.32 24.02
N ASN A 277 31.47 15.06 23.01
CA ASN A 277 32.71 15.77 22.72
C ASN A 277 32.52 16.61 21.43
N ILE A 278 31.68 17.63 21.49
CA ILE A 278 31.49 18.62 20.41
C ILE A 278 31.92 19.96 20.92
#